data_bc7008b661b2ef46afbd3a1d204831ec
#
_entry.id   bc7008b661b2ef46afbd3a1d204831ec
#
_cell.length_a   1.000
_cell.length_b   1.000
_cell.length_c   1.000
_cell.angle_alpha   90.00
_cell.angle_beta   90.00
_cell.angle_gamma   90.00
#
_symmetry.space_group_name_H-M   'P 1'
#
loop_
_entity.id
_entity.type
_entity.pdbx_description
1 polymer ?
#
loop_
_entity_poly.entity_id
_entity_poly.type
_entity_poly.pdbx_seq_one_letter_code
_entity_poly.pdbx_strand_id
1 'polypeptide(L)'
;MIQLSDEQLNNLDKEALVIIVSSLQDQLLALQSQLDHANAQLSDNNRQIELLTEQIRIMNQEPSKEPEITEVIIPSYHRKKAVGKRESDLSGLPARIIEHTLSDGELAVKFPDGYKELPAEVYKRLHIIPETFIVDEHHVHVYASKNNDGTILKAPRPKDLFRNSIATPALVASIINGKYTNALPLERQSKAFKTNGIQLSTNTMANWVVKSADVYLSLIYDRLHELIYDSKVIHADESPVKVMRIDHAKIKNGKKTYMWVYRNRTLRGTHPIVLFDWQPSRHSDHPREFLKTFSGTVVTDGYQVYHKLAKERRDLKVAGCWIHARRPFAEFIKSVGQDTAKGSIAQEAYSMITEIMHMDNTFDDLSVTERKKQRQLVLYEKVDAYFAWAKQKYSQITHNSTIGKALVYSINQEEYLRVFLSDGNVPMDNNYAEQAIRPFTIGRKNFVMIESSNGAKASAILYSLVETAKANLINTFEYFNLLLTEIPQHMDDKDLRFIDDLLPWSPRVQKECPSRYKKS
;
A
#
# COMPACT_ATOMS: atom_id res chain seq x y z
N MET A 1 18.90 -47.14 -3.68
CA MET A 1 20.04 -47.86 -4.30
C MET A 1 19.56 -49.28 -4.55
N ILE A 2 19.57 -49.74 -5.79
CA ILE A 2 19.30 -51.13 -6.12
C ILE A 2 20.59 -51.87 -5.82
N GLN A 3 20.63 -52.74 -4.80
CA GLN A 3 21.77 -53.64 -4.54
C GLN A 3 21.62 -54.84 -5.46
N LEU A 4 22.52 -54.93 -6.42
CA LEU A 4 22.65 -56.12 -7.27
C LEU A 4 23.48 -57.16 -6.52
N SER A 5 23.07 -58.42 -6.55
CA SER A 5 23.84 -59.54 -5.99
C SER A 5 25.07 -59.87 -6.89
N ASP A 6 26.09 -60.49 -6.32
CA ASP A 6 27.28 -60.92 -7.07
C ASP A 6 26.96 -61.79 -8.28
N GLU A 7 25.91 -62.62 -8.17
CA GLU A 7 25.41 -63.48 -9.25
C GLU A 7 24.74 -62.66 -10.37
N GLN A 8 24.04 -61.56 -10.02
CA GLN A 8 23.45 -60.64 -10.98
C GLN A 8 24.52 -59.80 -11.68
N LEU A 9 25.57 -59.39 -10.98
CA LEU A 9 26.73 -58.64 -11.54
C LEU A 9 27.52 -59.51 -12.52
N ASN A 10 27.74 -60.80 -12.24
CA ASN A 10 28.45 -61.73 -13.10
C ASN A 10 27.72 -62.12 -14.39
N ASN A 11 26.40 -61.91 -14.45
CA ASN A 11 25.58 -62.20 -15.62
C ASN A 11 25.28 -60.98 -16.52
N LEU A 12 25.87 -59.80 -16.18
CA LEU A 12 25.71 -58.60 -17.02
C LEU A 12 26.68 -58.68 -18.22
N ASP A 13 26.18 -58.30 -19.39
CA ASP A 13 27.06 -58.15 -20.55
C ASP A 13 27.99 -56.93 -20.40
N LYS A 14 29.05 -56.92 -21.22
CA LYS A 14 30.09 -55.87 -21.14
C LYS A 14 29.53 -54.47 -21.38
N GLU A 15 28.51 -54.33 -22.21
CA GLU A 15 27.90 -53.01 -22.53
C GLU A 15 27.07 -52.48 -21.35
N ALA A 16 26.31 -53.34 -20.68
CA ALA A 16 25.56 -53.01 -19.49
C ALA A 16 26.50 -52.60 -18.32
N LEU A 17 27.61 -53.29 -18.14
CA LEU A 17 28.63 -52.91 -17.14
C LEU A 17 29.26 -51.53 -17.43
N VAL A 18 29.55 -51.22 -18.69
CA VAL A 18 30.07 -49.90 -19.08
C VAL A 18 29.09 -48.79 -18.76
N ILE A 19 27.78 -48.99 -19.04
CA ILE A 19 26.72 -48.01 -18.74
C ILE A 19 26.61 -47.77 -17.22
N ILE A 20 26.64 -48.84 -16.43
CA ILE A 20 26.59 -48.74 -14.97
C ILE A 20 27.78 -47.99 -14.42
N VAL A 21 28.99 -48.32 -14.87
CA VAL A 21 30.24 -47.68 -14.45
C VAL A 21 30.23 -46.19 -14.82
N SER A 22 29.81 -45.85 -16.05
CA SER A 22 29.70 -44.43 -16.47
C SER A 22 28.67 -43.67 -15.61
N SER A 23 27.52 -44.28 -15.34
CA SER A 23 26.50 -43.65 -14.47
C SER A 23 27.01 -43.46 -13.03
N LEU A 24 27.78 -44.40 -12.49
CA LEU A 24 28.37 -44.26 -11.16
C LEU A 24 29.48 -43.20 -11.15
N GLN A 25 30.26 -43.06 -12.22
CA GLN A 25 31.25 -41.99 -12.35
C GLN A 25 30.59 -40.61 -12.38
N ASP A 26 29.49 -40.45 -13.14
CA ASP A 26 28.72 -39.19 -13.17
C ASP A 26 28.13 -38.85 -11.81
N GLN A 27 27.56 -39.83 -11.09
CA GLN A 27 27.07 -39.64 -9.74
C GLN A 27 28.17 -39.24 -8.75
N LEU A 28 29.34 -39.84 -8.88
CA LEU A 28 30.50 -39.55 -8.03
C LEU A 28 31.02 -38.13 -8.26
N LEU A 29 31.08 -37.68 -9.52
CA LEU A 29 31.44 -36.30 -9.88
C LEU A 29 30.40 -35.29 -9.34
N ALA A 30 29.12 -35.60 -9.43
CA ALA A 30 28.05 -34.75 -8.89
C ALA A 30 28.12 -34.65 -7.36
N LEU A 31 28.36 -35.74 -6.65
CA LEU A 31 28.57 -35.78 -5.21
C LEU A 31 29.82 -35.01 -4.77
N GLN A 32 30.91 -35.10 -5.55
CA GLN A 32 32.13 -34.38 -5.29
C GLN A 32 31.92 -32.87 -5.41
N SER A 33 31.20 -32.42 -6.44
CA SER A 33 30.81 -31.01 -6.60
C SER A 33 29.93 -30.50 -5.47
N GLN A 34 28.98 -31.31 -4.98
CA GLN A 34 28.16 -30.97 -3.83
C GLN A 34 28.98 -30.87 -2.54
N LEU A 35 29.93 -31.74 -2.33
CA LEU A 35 30.85 -31.73 -1.19
C LEU A 35 31.72 -30.48 -1.19
N ASP A 36 32.28 -30.11 -2.35
CA ASP A 36 33.10 -28.91 -2.50
C ASP A 36 32.30 -27.65 -2.21
N HIS A 37 31.02 -27.58 -2.66
CA HIS A 37 30.14 -26.48 -2.38
C HIS A 37 29.80 -26.40 -0.88
N ALA A 38 29.50 -27.51 -0.23
CA ALA A 38 29.25 -27.58 1.21
C ALA A 38 30.47 -27.17 2.04
N ASN A 39 31.67 -27.59 1.64
CA ASN A 39 32.91 -27.20 2.29
C ASN A 39 33.21 -25.69 2.15
N ALA A 40 32.91 -25.09 0.98
CA ALA A 40 33.03 -23.66 0.76
C ALA A 40 32.05 -22.88 1.69
N GLN A 41 30.80 -23.33 1.82
CA GLN A 41 29.83 -22.75 2.74
C GLN A 41 30.25 -22.88 4.21
N LEU A 42 30.83 -24.02 4.60
CA LEU A 42 31.37 -24.26 5.94
C LEU A 42 32.51 -23.31 6.26
N SER A 43 33.41 -23.08 5.29
CA SER A 43 34.51 -22.12 5.42
C SER A 43 34.03 -20.70 5.61
N ASP A 44 33.01 -20.26 4.84
CA ASP A 44 32.39 -18.93 4.97
C ASP A 44 31.69 -18.76 6.31
N ASN A 45 30.98 -19.78 6.77
CA ASN A 45 30.31 -19.75 8.07
C ASN A 45 31.33 -19.68 9.22
N ASN A 46 32.43 -20.44 9.16
CA ASN A 46 33.49 -20.38 10.17
C ASN A 46 34.13 -18.99 10.21
N ARG A 47 34.37 -18.35 9.06
CA ARG A 47 34.89 -16.98 8.99
C ARG A 47 33.93 -15.97 9.62
N GLN A 48 32.61 -16.15 9.42
CA GLN A 48 31.61 -15.32 10.07
C GLN A 48 31.59 -15.53 11.60
N ILE A 49 31.73 -16.78 12.06
CA ILE A 49 31.81 -17.10 13.49
C ILE A 49 33.06 -16.47 14.12
N GLU A 50 34.21 -16.52 13.46
CA GLU A 50 35.44 -15.87 13.95
C GLU A 50 35.25 -14.35 14.07
N LEU A 51 34.65 -13.70 13.06
CA LEU A 51 34.36 -12.26 13.09
C LEU A 51 33.39 -11.89 14.21
N LEU A 52 32.35 -12.67 14.41
CA LEU A 52 31.39 -12.46 15.51
C LEU A 52 32.01 -12.70 16.87
N THR A 53 32.88 -13.72 16.99
CA THR A 53 33.60 -14.03 18.22
C THR A 53 34.56 -12.91 18.61
N GLU A 54 35.26 -12.32 17.63
CA GLU A 54 36.15 -11.19 17.85
C GLU A 54 35.36 -9.91 18.21
N GLN A 55 34.20 -9.69 17.60
CA GLN A 55 33.31 -8.60 18.00
C GLN A 55 32.81 -8.75 19.44
N ILE A 56 32.43 -9.95 19.86
CA ILE A 56 32.04 -10.25 21.26
C ILE A 56 33.22 -10.05 22.20
N ARG A 57 34.43 -10.45 21.79
CA ARG A 57 35.64 -10.27 22.58
C ARG A 57 35.98 -8.79 22.76
N ILE A 58 35.86 -7.98 21.71
CA ILE A 58 36.05 -6.52 21.78
C ILE A 58 35.01 -5.88 22.69
N MET A 59 33.73 -6.26 22.57
CA MET A 59 32.67 -5.77 23.45
C MET A 59 32.85 -6.18 24.92
N ASN A 60 33.45 -7.35 25.20
CA ASN A 60 33.72 -7.82 26.56
C ASN A 60 35.04 -7.31 27.12
N GLN A 61 35.95 -6.73 26.31
CA GLN A 61 37.23 -6.18 26.76
C GLN A 61 37.19 -4.68 27.05
N GLU A 62 36.15 -3.96 26.65
CA GLU A 62 35.94 -2.62 27.17
C GLU A 62 35.55 -2.75 28.67
N PRO A 63 36.40 -2.24 29.61
CA PRO A 63 35.95 -2.12 30.97
C PRO A 63 34.71 -1.24 30.95
N SER A 64 33.61 -1.74 31.47
CA SER A 64 32.44 -0.94 31.77
C SER A 64 32.88 0.22 32.68
N LYS A 65 33.35 1.31 32.10
CA LYS A 65 33.17 2.59 32.74
C LYS A 65 31.66 2.71 32.84
N GLU A 66 31.12 2.60 34.02
CA GLU A 66 29.80 3.16 34.32
C GLU A 66 29.81 4.53 33.62
N PRO A 67 28.89 4.79 32.68
CA PRO A 67 28.81 6.11 32.14
C PRO A 67 28.57 7.00 33.36
N GLU A 68 29.52 7.90 33.64
CA GLU A 68 29.17 9.11 34.36
C GLU A 68 27.91 9.59 33.67
N ILE A 69 26.80 9.59 34.39
CA ILE A 69 25.54 10.18 33.95
C ILE A 69 25.84 11.66 33.86
N THR A 70 26.52 12.05 32.77
CA THR A 70 26.34 13.38 32.24
C THR A 70 24.87 13.42 31.92
N GLU A 71 24.11 14.11 32.77
CA GLU A 71 22.75 14.50 32.44
C GLU A 71 22.80 15.07 31.02
N VAL A 72 22.48 14.22 30.06
CA VAL A 72 22.07 14.67 28.74
C VAL A 72 20.78 15.41 29.04
N ILE A 73 20.89 16.72 29.20
CA ILE A 73 19.73 17.61 29.18
C ILE A 73 19.12 17.40 27.80
N ILE A 74 18.27 16.38 27.70
CA ILE A 74 17.31 16.27 26.61
C ILE A 74 16.50 17.54 26.77
N PRO A 75 16.60 18.52 25.85
CA PRO A 75 15.77 19.69 25.94
C PRO A 75 14.35 19.18 26.04
N SER A 76 13.72 19.39 27.21
CA SER A 76 12.35 18.96 27.43
C SER A 76 11.54 19.67 26.37
N TYR A 77 11.19 18.92 25.32
CA TYR A 77 10.26 19.40 24.32
C TYR A 77 8.89 19.46 24.99
N HIS A 78 8.66 20.56 25.69
CA HIS A 78 7.34 20.91 26.17
C HIS A 78 6.47 21.17 24.96
N ARG A 79 5.81 20.11 24.47
CA ARG A 79 4.67 20.26 23.60
C ARG A 79 3.71 21.19 24.31
N LYS A 80 3.59 22.45 23.86
CA LYS A 80 2.54 23.34 24.33
C LYS A 80 1.24 22.57 24.21
N LYS A 81 0.57 22.25 25.33
CA LYS A 81 -0.74 21.61 25.31
C LYS A 81 -1.63 22.51 24.46
N ALA A 82 -2.07 22.01 23.31
CA ALA A 82 -3.01 22.75 22.46
C ALA A 82 -4.29 22.92 23.30
N VAL A 83 -4.53 24.12 23.78
CA VAL A 83 -5.74 24.50 24.50
C VAL A 83 -6.91 24.36 23.53
N GLY A 84 -7.99 23.68 23.91
CA GLY A 84 -9.17 23.49 23.07
C GLY A 84 -9.15 22.29 22.11
N LYS A 85 -8.03 21.55 21.98
CA LYS A 85 -7.97 20.39 21.08
C LYS A 85 -8.99 19.30 21.41
N ARG A 86 -9.20 18.99 22.69
CA ARG A 86 -10.20 17.99 23.14
C ARG A 86 -11.63 18.41 22.76
N GLU A 87 -11.95 19.69 22.87
CA GLU A 87 -13.24 20.25 22.47
C GLU A 87 -13.45 20.14 20.95
N SER A 88 -12.43 20.48 20.18
CA SER A 88 -12.42 20.34 18.72
C SER A 88 -12.55 18.88 18.28
N ASP A 89 -11.86 17.94 18.94
CA ASP A 89 -11.89 16.52 18.59
C ASP A 89 -13.28 15.88 18.86
N LEU A 90 -14.01 16.38 19.86
CA LEU A 90 -15.35 15.90 20.23
C LEU A 90 -16.49 16.67 19.56
N SER A 91 -16.21 17.81 18.92
CA SER A 91 -17.20 18.60 18.21
C SER A 91 -17.77 17.81 17.02
N GLY A 92 -19.08 17.84 16.85
CA GLY A 92 -19.76 17.13 15.75
C GLY A 92 -20.05 15.65 16.00
N LEU A 93 -19.72 15.11 17.18
CA LEU A 93 -20.21 13.81 17.61
C LEU A 93 -21.59 13.97 18.28
N PRO A 94 -22.52 12.98 18.14
CA PRO A 94 -23.75 12.97 18.91
C PRO A 94 -23.45 13.03 20.40
N ALA A 95 -24.11 13.92 21.13
CA ALA A 95 -23.93 14.08 22.56
C ALA A 95 -25.16 13.58 23.32
N ARG A 96 -24.92 12.82 24.39
CA ARG A 96 -25.94 12.45 25.37
C ARG A 96 -25.63 13.19 26.66
N ILE A 97 -26.62 14.00 27.12
CA ILE A 97 -26.52 14.71 28.38
C ILE A 97 -26.85 13.71 29.51
N ILE A 98 -26.00 13.66 30.52
CA ILE A 98 -26.20 12.91 31.75
C ILE A 98 -26.15 13.90 32.90
N GLU A 99 -27.30 14.14 33.52
CA GLU A 99 -27.41 15.04 34.66
C GLU A 99 -27.07 14.30 35.95
N HIS A 100 -26.27 14.93 36.77
CA HIS A 100 -25.92 14.48 38.12
C HIS A 100 -26.43 15.51 39.11
N THR A 101 -27.50 15.21 39.80
CA THR A 101 -28.14 16.09 40.80
C THR A 101 -28.07 15.45 42.16
N LEU A 102 -28.03 16.26 43.21
CA LEU A 102 -28.27 15.79 44.57
C LEU A 102 -29.79 15.59 44.80
N SER A 103 -30.15 14.62 45.58
CA SER A 103 -31.53 14.41 45.94
C SER A 103 -32.05 15.55 46.86
N ASP A 104 -33.37 15.81 46.84
CA ASP A 104 -33.98 16.84 47.67
C ASP A 104 -33.69 16.63 49.17
N GLY A 105 -33.59 15.37 49.62
CA GLY A 105 -33.24 15.04 51.00
C GLY A 105 -31.81 15.45 51.34
N GLU A 106 -30.83 15.23 50.42
CA GLU A 106 -29.45 15.65 50.65
C GLU A 106 -29.30 17.17 50.64
N LEU A 107 -30.04 17.83 49.77
CA LEU A 107 -30.08 19.29 49.70
C LEU A 107 -30.66 19.90 50.96
N ALA A 108 -31.78 19.38 51.49
CA ALA A 108 -32.45 19.86 52.69
C ALA A 108 -31.53 19.67 53.93
N VAL A 109 -30.79 18.57 53.99
CA VAL A 109 -29.83 18.33 55.09
C VAL A 109 -28.62 19.26 55.07
N LYS A 110 -28.09 19.53 53.88
CA LYS A 110 -26.90 20.37 53.75
C LYS A 110 -27.17 21.86 53.71
N PHE A 111 -28.36 22.25 53.28
CA PHE A 111 -28.76 23.64 53.11
C PHE A 111 -30.15 23.89 53.76
N PRO A 112 -30.28 23.82 55.10
CA PRO A 112 -31.58 23.95 55.79
C PRO A 112 -32.25 25.30 55.54
N ASP A 113 -31.47 26.35 55.26
CA ASP A 113 -31.97 27.72 55.01
C ASP A 113 -32.18 28.02 53.49
N GLY A 114 -32.11 26.99 52.65
CA GLY A 114 -32.23 27.10 51.21
C GLY A 114 -30.87 27.16 50.50
N TYR A 115 -30.89 26.93 49.19
CA TYR A 115 -29.69 26.94 48.33
C TYR A 115 -29.95 27.73 47.04
N LYS A 116 -28.84 28.14 46.44
CA LYS A 116 -28.81 28.68 45.07
C LYS A 116 -28.01 27.73 44.20
N GLU A 117 -28.63 27.24 43.13
CA GLU A 117 -27.92 26.44 42.14
C GLU A 117 -26.96 27.32 41.32
N LEU A 118 -25.73 26.89 41.20
CA LEU A 118 -24.69 27.52 40.37
C LEU A 118 -24.67 26.82 39.01
N PRO A 119 -24.08 27.45 37.96
CA PRO A 119 -23.89 26.81 36.68
C PRO A 119 -23.16 25.45 36.82
N ALA A 120 -23.69 24.41 36.19
CA ALA A 120 -23.12 23.07 36.24
C ALA A 120 -21.71 23.02 35.64
N GLU A 121 -20.81 22.29 36.28
CA GLU A 121 -19.51 21.97 35.70
C GLU A 121 -19.69 20.90 34.63
N VAL A 122 -19.33 21.22 33.37
CA VAL A 122 -19.49 20.34 32.23
C VAL A 122 -18.14 19.69 31.88
N TYR A 123 -18.09 18.37 31.91
CA TYR A 123 -16.96 17.60 31.39
C TYR A 123 -17.44 16.57 30.36
N LYS A 124 -16.64 16.34 29.31
CA LYS A 124 -16.98 15.46 28.19
C LYS A 124 -16.16 14.19 28.23
N ARG A 125 -16.81 13.04 28.05
CA ARG A 125 -16.17 11.72 27.92
C ARG A 125 -16.64 11.05 26.64
N LEU A 126 -15.71 10.41 25.91
CA LEU A 126 -16.04 9.64 24.72
C LEU A 126 -16.56 8.26 25.14
N HIS A 127 -17.75 7.91 24.65
CA HIS A 127 -18.35 6.58 24.82
C HIS A 127 -18.42 5.87 23.47
N ILE A 128 -18.13 4.56 23.42
CA ILE A 128 -18.29 3.71 22.26
C ILE A 128 -19.49 2.80 22.45
N ILE A 129 -20.33 2.70 21.42
CA ILE A 129 -21.38 1.69 21.34
C ILE A 129 -20.82 0.57 20.45
N PRO A 130 -20.72 -0.67 20.95
CA PRO A 130 -20.28 -1.81 20.14
C PRO A 130 -21.15 -2.02 18.90
N GLU A 131 -20.62 -2.71 17.89
CA GLU A 131 -21.38 -3.10 16.70
C GLU A 131 -22.66 -3.84 17.10
N THR A 132 -23.77 -3.43 16.51
CA THR A 132 -25.10 -4.04 16.73
C THR A 132 -25.56 -4.68 15.43
N PHE A 133 -25.99 -5.93 15.49
CA PHE A 133 -26.57 -6.65 14.36
C PHE A 133 -28.10 -6.62 14.50
N ILE A 134 -28.77 -6.26 13.41
CA ILE A 134 -30.23 -6.18 13.33
C ILE A 134 -30.68 -7.03 12.14
N VAL A 135 -31.78 -7.74 12.30
CA VAL A 135 -32.42 -8.48 11.19
C VAL A 135 -33.54 -7.60 10.64
N ASP A 136 -33.43 -7.24 9.36
CA ASP A 136 -34.51 -6.59 8.63
C ASP A 136 -35.46 -7.66 8.07
N GLU A 137 -36.66 -7.76 8.62
CA GLU A 137 -37.69 -8.71 8.18
C GLU A 137 -38.64 -8.03 7.21
N HIS A 138 -38.48 -8.32 5.90
CA HIS A 138 -39.27 -7.70 4.85
C HIS A 138 -40.58 -8.45 4.59
N HIS A 139 -41.70 -7.88 4.96
CA HIS A 139 -43.04 -8.38 4.68
C HIS A 139 -43.57 -7.80 3.35
N VAL A 140 -43.43 -8.57 2.26
CA VAL A 140 -43.87 -8.16 0.93
C VAL A 140 -45.32 -8.64 0.71
N HIS A 141 -46.27 -7.75 0.78
CA HIS A 141 -47.69 -8.07 0.59
C HIS A 141 -47.99 -8.48 -0.86
N VAL A 142 -48.81 -9.51 -0.98
CA VAL A 142 -49.23 -10.08 -2.26
C VAL A 142 -50.75 -9.94 -2.36
N TYR A 143 -51.23 -9.38 -3.44
CA TYR A 143 -52.66 -9.15 -3.70
C TYR A 143 -53.11 -10.00 -4.88
N ALA A 144 -54.29 -10.59 -4.77
CA ALA A 144 -54.91 -11.34 -5.84
C ALA A 144 -56.28 -10.73 -6.20
N SER A 145 -56.64 -10.77 -7.49
CA SER A 145 -57.94 -10.30 -7.94
C SER A 145 -59.07 -11.18 -7.39
N LYS A 146 -60.15 -10.58 -6.91
CA LYS A 146 -61.36 -11.30 -6.47
C LYS A 146 -62.14 -11.90 -7.63
N ASN A 147 -61.88 -11.50 -8.87
CA ASN A 147 -62.60 -11.92 -10.05
C ASN A 147 -62.05 -13.25 -10.66
N ASN A 148 -61.13 -13.89 -10.00
CA ASN A 148 -60.46 -15.13 -10.46
C ASN A 148 -59.82 -15.03 -11.88
N ASP A 149 -59.44 -13.85 -12.31
CA ASP A 149 -58.82 -13.57 -13.60
C ASP A 149 -57.31 -13.94 -13.61
N GLY A 150 -56.81 -14.52 -12.54
CA GLY A 150 -55.39 -14.93 -12.39
C GLY A 150 -54.44 -13.78 -12.10
N THR A 151 -54.92 -12.54 -11.94
CA THR A 151 -54.06 -11.37 -11.66
C THR A 151 -53.53 -11.41 -10.23
N ILE A 152 -52.20 -11.49 -10.10
CA ILE A 152 -51.47 -11.42 -8.81
C ILE A 152 -50.49 -10.28 -8.88
N LEU A 153 -50.56 -9.35 -7.90
CA LEU A 153 -49.64 -8.23 -7.74
C LEU A 153 -48.87 -8.37 -6.43
N LYS A 154 -47.57 -8.11 -6.48
CA LYS A 154 -46.70 -8.02 -5.30
C LYS A 154 -46.32 -6.57 -5.06
N ALA A 155 -46.28 -6.15 -3.79
CA ALA A 155 -45.74 -4.86 -3.44
C ALA A 155 -44.30 -4.70 -3.93
N PRO A 156 -43.91 -3.53 -4.44
CA PRO A 156 -42.53 -3.29 -4.88
C PRO A 156 -41.58 -3.32 -3.67
N ARG A 157 -40.39 -3.83 -3.87
CA ARG A 157 -39.30 -3.78 -2.90
C ARG A 157 -37.98 -3.44 -3.61
N PRO A 158 -36.99 -2.89 -2.91
CA PRO A 158 -35.65 -2.65 -3.46
C PRO A 158 -35.04 -3.96 -4.00
N LYS A 159 -34.19 -3.85 -5.02
CA LYS A 159 -33.42 -4.99 -5.54
C LYS A 159 -32.44 -5.49 -4.47
N ASP A 160 -32.39 -6.81 -4.30
CA ASP A 160 -31.39 -7.44 -3.43
C ASP A 160 -30.00 -7.19 -3.98
N LEU A 161 -29.02 -6.91 -3.12
CA LEU A 161 -27.62 -6.83 -3.53
C LEU A 161 -27.16 -8.16 -4.17
N PHE A 162 -27.52 -9.28 -3.55
CA PHE A 162 -27.33 -10.61 -4.11
C PHE A 162 -28.59 -11.45 -3.92
N ARG A 163 -29.04 -12.04 -4.99
CA ARG A 163 -30.24 -12.92 -4.98
C ARG A 163 -30.08 -14.05 -3.98
N ASN A 164 -31.11 -14.30 -3.18
CA ASN A 164 -31.17 -15.35 -2.15
C ASN A 164 -30.01 -15.27 -1.12
N SER A 165 -29.64 -14.06 -0.71
CA SER A 165 -28.56 -13.80 0.26
C SER A 165 -29.07 -12.93 1.41
N ILE A 166 -28.46 -13.11 2.58
CA ILE A 166 -28.67 -12.22 3.74
C ILE A 166 -27.79 -10.95 3.64
N ALA A 167 -27.02 -10.82 2.57
CA ALA A 167 -26.08 -9.72 2.38
C ALA A 167 -26.83 -8.41 2.12
N THR A 168 -26.77 -7.50 3.05
CA THR A 168 -27.16 -6.10 2.84
C THR A 168 -25.95 -5.27 2.35
N PRO A 169 -26.17 -4.12 1.70
CA PRO A 169 -25.08 -3.19 1.36
C PRO A 169 -24.20 -2.85 2.57
N ALA A 170 -24.81 -2.56 3.72
CA ALA A 170 -24.10 -2.21 4.95
C ALA A 170 -23.23 -3.36 5.48
N LEU A 171 -23.73 -4.61 5.47
CA LEU A 171 -22.95 -5.78 5.90
C LEU A 171 -21.73 -6.00 4.99
N VAL A 172 -21.92 -5.93 3.68
CA VAL A 172 -20.81 -6.11 2.71
C VAL A 172 -19.82 -4.95 2.80
N ALA A 173 -20.30 -3.71 2.94
CA ALA A 173 -19.46 -2.54 3.17
C ALA A 173 -18.61 -2.66 4.45
N SER A 174 -19.17 -3.18 5.54
CA SER A 174 -18.44 -3.46 6.79
C SER A 174 -17.32 -4.48 6.56
N ILE A 175 -17.61 -5.58 5.86
CA ILE A 175 -16.62 -6.62 5.54
C ILE A 175 -15.49 -6.06 4.66
N ILE A 176 -15.82 -5.28 3.64
CA ILE A 176 -14.84 -4.61 2.76
C ILE A 176 -13.99 -3.64 3.57
N ASN A 177 -14.62 -2.77 4.35
CA ASN A 177 -13.95 -1.78 5.19
C ASN A 177 -13.02 -2.45 6.21
N GLY A 178 -13.48 -3.51 6.87
CA GLY A 178 -12.67 -4.31 7.78
C GLY A 178 -11.40 -4.83 7.11
N LYS A 179 -11.52 -5.42 5.91
CA LYS A 179 -10.38 -6.03 5.22
C LYS A 179 -9.43 -5.02 4.57
N TYR A 180 -9.94 -4.04 3.84
CA TYR A 180 -9.13 -3.19 2.97
C TYR A 180 -8.76 -1.85 3.61
N THR A 181 -9.58 -1.35 4.55
CA THR A 181 -9.28 -0.13 5.30
C THR A 181 -8.52 -0.43 6.59
N ASN A 182 -8.99 -1.44 7.35
CA ASN A 182 -8.47 -1.78 8.69
C ASN A 182 -7.49 -2.97 8.66
N ALA A 183 -7.18 -3.53 7.48
CA ALA A 183 -6.28 -4.67 7.27
C ALA A 183 -6.67 -5.92 8.09
N LEU A 184 -7.96 -6.13 8.39
CA LEU A 184 -8.49 -7.25 9.16
C LEU A 184 -8.86 -8.42 8.22
N PRO A 185 -8.16 -9.57 8.27
CA PRO A 185 -8.46 -10.72 7.41
C PRO A 185 -9.88 -11.24 7.61
N LEU A 186 -10.49 -11.77 6.53
CA LEU A 186 -11.86 -12.33 6.58
C LEU A 186 -12.02 -13.43 7.62
N GLU A 187 -10.98 -14.24 7.88
CA GLU A 187 -11.03 -15.26 8.92
C GLU A 187 -11.20 -14.66 10.31
N ARG A 188 -10.50 -13.55 10.61
CA ARG A 188 -10.66 -12.85 11.89
C ARG A 188 -12.04 -12.22 12.00
N GLN A 189 -12.57 -11.67 10.91
CA GLN A 189 -13.95 -11.15 10.86
C GLN A 189 -14.97 -12.27 11.09
N SER A 190 -14.78 -13.46 10.47
CA SER A 190 -15.65 -14.63 10.69
C SER A 190 -15.66 -15.05 12.16
N LYS A 191 -14.52 -15.04 12.83
CA LYS A 191 -14.42 -15.32 14.26
C LYS A 191 -15.15 -14.27 15.09
N ALA A 192 -15.02 -12.98 14.75
CA ALA A 192 -15.72 -11.89 15.43
C ALA A 192 -17.25 -12.00 15.27
N PHE A 193 -17.75 -12.32 14.06
CA PHE A 193 -19.18 -12.60 13.82
C PHE A 193 -19.67 -13.78 14.67
N LYS A 194 -18.88 -14.85 14.73
CA LYS A 194 -19.24 -16.03 15.55
C LYS A 194 -19.35 -15.69 17.04
N THR A 195 -18.51 -14.81 17.57
CA THR A 195 -18.59 -14.35 18.97
C THR A 195 -19.90 -13.62 19.24
N ASN A 196 -20.49 -12.97 18.23
CA ASN A 196 -21.78 -12.31 18.29
C ASN A 196 -22.97 -13.23 17.88
N GLY A 197 -22.76 -14.55 17.80
CA GLY A 197 -23.79 -15.55 17.47
C GLY A 197 -24.08 -15.69 15.98
N ILE A 198 -23.34 -15.03 15.09
CA ILE A 198 -23.58 -15.03 13.65
C ILE A 198 -22.60 -15.99 12.98
N GLN A 199 -23.11 -17.04 12.34
CA GLN A 199 -22.29 -17.99 11.59
C GLN A 199 -22.12 -17.56 10.14
N LEU A 200 -21.09 -16.77 9.85
CA LEU A 200 -20.75 -16.30 8.53
C LEU A 200 -19.37 -16.84 8.11
N SER A 201 -19.37 -17.72 7.11
CA SER A 201 -18.12 -18.36 6.66
C SER A 201 -17.21 -17.40 5.91
N THR A 202 -15.90 -17.61 6.00
CA THR A 202 -14.89 -16.89 5.23
C THR A 202 -15.15 -16.96 3.72
N ASN A 203 -15.58 -18.13 3.23
CA ASN A 203 -15.90 -18.33 1.80
C ASN A 203 -17.10 -17.50 1.36
N THR A 204 -18.16 -17.42 2.18
CA THR A 204 -19.33 -16.60 1.89
C THR A 204 -18.95 -15.13 1.79
N MET A 205 -18.21 -14.63 2.78
CA MET A 205 -17.70 -13.25 2.76
C MET A 205 -16.79 -12.98 1.55
N ALA A 206 -15.87 -13.91 1.23
CA ALA A 206 -14.99 -13.77 0.07
C ALA A 206 -15.77 -13.70 -1.24
N ASN A 207 -16.82 -14.54 -1.40
CA ASN A 207 -17.67 -14.51 -2.58
C ASN A 207 -18.44 -13.20 -2.70
N TRP A 208 -18.98 -12.66 -1.61
CA TRP A 208 -19.65 -11.35 -1.63
C TRP A 208 -18.69 -10.23 -2.01
N VAL A 209 -17.49 -10.23 -1.44
CA VAL A 209 -16.44 -9.24 -1.72
C VAL A 209 -16.02 -9.28 -3.19
N VAL A 210 -15.74 -10.49 -3.72
CA VAL A 210 -15.32 -10.67 -5.12
C VAL A 210 -16.45 -10.27 -6.06
N LYS A 211 -17.67 -10.71 -5.80
CA LYS A 211 -18.84 -10.38 -6.64
C LYS A 211 -19.17 -8.89 -6.61
N SER A 212 -19.08 -8.24 -5.45
CA SER A 212 -19.26 -6.78 -5.35
C SER A 212 -18.24 -6.01 -6.18
N ALA A 213 -16.98 -6.44 -6.11
CA ALA A 213 -15.90 -5.81 -6.88
C ALA A 213 -16.10 -5.99 -8.39
N ASP A 214 -16.42 -7.21 -8.83
CA ASP A 214 -16.54 -7.56 -10.24
C ASP A 214 -17.79 -6.96 -10.90
N VAL A 215 -18.96 -7.04 -10.24
CA VAL A 215 -20.24 -6.67 -10.83
C VAL A 215 -20.56 -5.18 -10.67
N TYR A 216 -20.25 -4.60 -9.53
CA TYR A 216 -20.68 -3.24 -9.20
C TYR A 216 -19.52 -2.24 -9.14
N LEU A 217 -18.49 -2.54 -8.36
CA LEU A 217 -17.45 -1.57 -8.03
C LEU A 217 -16.43 -1.39 -9.15
N SER A 218 -16.33 -2.35 -10.08
CA SER A 218 -15.56 -2.21 -11.32
C SER A 218 -15.98 -0.99 -12.13
N LEU A 219 -17.27 -0.62 -12.14
CA LEU A 219 -17.77 0.55 -12.86
C LEU A 219 -17.12 1.86 -12.37
N ILE A 220 -16.98 2.01 -11.07
CA ILE A 220 -16.28 3.17 -10.49
C ILE A 220 -14.77 3.09 -10.77
N TYR A 221 -14.18 1.90 -10.66
CA TYR A 221 -12.76 1.68 -10.97
C TYR A 221 -12.44 2.07 -12.42
N ASP A 222 -13.23 1.60 -13.37
CA ASP A 222 -13.04 1.87 -14.80
C ASP A 222 -13.18 3.38 -15.08
N ARG A 223 -14.16 4.04 -14.45
CA ARG A 223 -14.32 5.49 -14.58
C ARG A 223 -13.13 6.26 -13.98
N LEU A 224 -12.62 5.84 -12.84
CA LEU A 224 -11.41 6.42 -12.26
C LEU A 224 -10.18 6.18 -13.14
N HIS A 225 -10.12 5.02 -13.83
CA HIS A 225 -9.04 4.70 -14.77
C HIS A 225 -9.07 5.61 -16.02
N GLU A 226 -10.24 5.97 -16.51
CA GLU A 226 -10.36 6.99 -17.56
C GLU A 226 -9.87 8.35 -17.06
N LEU A 227 -10.33 8.78 -15.89
CA LEU A 227 -10.07 10.10 -15.32
C LEU A 227 -8.62 10.33 -14.89
N ILE A 228 -7.88 9.29 -14.52
CA ILE A 228 -6.46 9.44 -14.15
C ILE A 228 -5.61 9.91 -15.33
N TYR A 229 -6.05 9.65 -16.57
CA TYR A 229 -5.35 10.05 -17.79
C TYR A 229 -5.43 11.54 -18.11
N ASP A 230 -6.35 12.28 -17.46
CA ASP A 230 -6.40 13.75 -17.56
C ASP A 230 -5.22 14.40 -16.80
N SER A 231 -4.51 13.63 -16.02
CA SER A 231 -3.36 14.10 -15.24
C SER A 231 -2.12 14.24 -16.11
N LYS A 232 -1.28 15.23 -15.82
CA LYS A 232 0.01 15.41 -16.51
C LYS A 232 1.10 14.50 -15.98
N VAL A 233 0.97 14.06 -14.74
CA VAL A 233 1.97 13.23 -14.03
C VAL A 233 1.28 12.12 -13.27
N ILE A 234 1.73 10.89 -13.52
CA ILE A 234 1.34 9.68 -12.79
C ILE A 234 2.58 9.11 -12.10
N HIS A 235 2.46 8.75 -10.85
CA HIS A 235 3.43 7.99 -10.09
C HIS A 235 3.12 6.50 -10.19
N ALA A 236 4.12 5.67 -10.39
CA ALA A 236 3.94 4.23 -10.50
C ALA A 236 4.96 3.46 -9.66
N ASP A 237 4.50 2.37 -9.06
CA ASP A 237 5.30 1.42 -8.28
C ASP A 237 4.64 0.04 -8.35
N GLU A 238 5.34 -1.03 -7.96
CA GLU A 238 4.77 -2.36 -7.86
C GLU A 238 5.32 -3.14 -6.67
N SER A 239 4.50 -4.05 -6.15
CA SER A 239 4.88 -4.90 -5.02
C SER A 239 4.51 -6.37 -5.29
N PRO A 240 5.39 -7.33 -4.97
CA PRO A 240 5.06 -8.74 -5.16
C PRO A 240 3.91 -9.16 -4.24
N VAL A 241 3.03 -10.01 -4.74
CA VAL A 241 1.95 -10.64 -3.99
C VAL A 241 1.88 -12.13 -4.31
N LYS A 242 1.57 -12.93 -3.31
CA LYS A 242 1.42 -14.38 -3.48
C LYS A 242 -0.04 -14.70 -3.80
N VAL A 243 -0.29 -15.22 -5.00
CA VAL A 243 -1.58 -15.76 -5.42
C VAL A 243 -1.43 -17.26 -5.61
N MET A 244 -2.38 -18.06 -5.09
CA MET A 244 -2.25 -19.51 -5.04
C MET A 244 -2.70 -20.19 -6.34
N ARG A 245 -3.72 -19.62 -7.00
CA ARG A 245 -4.31 -20.15 -8.24
C ARG A 245 -4.48 -19.04 -9.26
N ILE A 246 -4.00 -19.27 -10.49
CA ILE A 246 -4.26 -18.40 -11.65
C ILE A 246 -5.02 -19.26 -12.65
N ASP A 247 -6.15 -18.76 -13.16
CA ASP A 247 -7.00 -19.45 -14.14
C ASP A 247 -7.29 -20.91 -13.73
N HIS A 248 -7.68 -21.07 -12.46
CA HIS A 248 -7.98 -22.35 -11.80
C HIS A 248 -6.79 -23.32 -11.63
N ALA A 249 -5.62 -23.01 -12.19
CA ALA A 249 -4.40 -23.81 -12.02
C ALA A 249 -3.60 -23.37 -10.79
N LYS A 250 -3.06 -24.33 -10.03
CA LYS A 250 -2.11 -24.03 -8.96
C LYS A 250 -0.81 -23.46 -9.54
N ILE A 251 -0.33 -22.37 -8.96
CA ILE A 251 0.95 -21.81 -9.35
C ILE A 251 2.08 -22.69 -8.79
N LYS A 252 3.08 -23.00 -9.62
CA LYS A 252 4.31 -23.65 -9.17
C LYS A 252 5.00 -22.77 -8.12
N ASN A 253 5.56 -23.38 -7.07
CA ASN A 253 6.29 -22.68 -6.02
C ASN A 253 7.38 -21.78 -6.65
N GLY A 254 7.41 -20.51 -6.20
CA GLY A 254 8.40 -19.53 -6.64
C GLY A 254 7.92 -18.51 -7.69
N LYS A 255 6.82 -18.73 -8.40
CA LYS A 255 6.30 -17.71 -9.33
C LYS A 255 5.67 -16.56 -8.54
N LYS A 256 6.23 -15.36 -8.70
CA LYS A 256 5.73 -14.11 -8.10
C LYS A 256 4.70 -13.47 -9.03
N THR A 257 3.60 -13.00 -8.47
CA THR A 257 2.66 -12.07 -9.11
C THR A 257 2.82 -10.69 -8.49
N TYR A 258 2.27 -9.66 -9.09
CA TYR A 258 2.52 -8.28 -8.68
C TYR A 258 1.22 -7.49 -8.56
N MET A 259 1.19 -6.62 -7.58
CA MET A 259 0.22 -5.55 -7.46
C MET A 259 0.92 -4.26 -7.88
N TRP A 260 0.49 -3.67 -8.99
CA TRP A 260 0.94 -2.39 -9.48
C TRP A 260 0.09 -1.30 -8.84
N VAL A 261 0.65 -0.12 -8.64
CA VAL A 261 -0.07 1.06 -8.18
C VAL A 261 0.24 2.23 -9.10
N TYR A 262 -0.80 2.97 -9.43
CA TYR A 262 -0.73 4.21 -10.19
C TYR A 262 -1.45 5.30 -9.41
N ARG A 263 -0.80 6.43 -9.24
CA ARG A 263 -1.37 7.56 -8.51
C ARG A 263 -1.06 8.85 -9.24
N ASN A 264 -2.08 9.67 -9.49
CA ASN A 264 -1.84 10.98 -10.07
C ASN A 264 -1.21 11.94 -9.05
N ARG A 265 -0.44 12.90 -9.55
CA ARG A 265 -0.02 14.03 -8.74
C ARG A 265 -1.21 14.99 -8.58
N THR A 266 -1.59 15.23 -7.33
CA THR A 266 -2.65 16.20 -7.03
C THR A 266 -2.10 17.61 -7.22
N LEU A 267 -2.63 18.33 -8.19
CA LEU A 267 -2.39 19.74 -8.46
C LEU A 267 -3.63 20.55 -8.10
N ARG A 268 -3.51 21.88 -8.05
CA ARG A 268 -4.65 22.76 -7.79
C ARG A 268 -5.75 22.50 -8.81
N GLY A 269 -6.96 22.15 -8.36
CA GLY A 269 -8.11 21.83 -9.22
C GLY A 269 -8.19 20.39 -9.74
N THR A 270 -7.30 19.48 -9.27
CA THR A 270 -7.39 18.04 -9.58
C THR A 270 -7.71 17.24 -8.34
N HIS A 271 -8.38 16.11 -8.53
CA HIS A 271 -8.73 15.17 -7.46
C HIS A 271 -7.70 14.04 -7.39
N PRO A 272 -7.29 13.62 -6.19
CA PRO A 272 -6.38 12.48 -6.05
C PRO A 272 -7.07 11.18 -6.47
N ILE A 273 -6.41 10.43 -7.35
CA ILE A 273 -6.82 9.11 -7.81
C ILE A 273 -5.69 8.14 -7.54
N VAL A 274 -6.01 7.01 -6.93
CA VAL A 274 -5.09 5.91 -6.65
C VAL A 274 -5.68 4.64 -7.24
N LEU A 275 -4.97 4.00 -8.16
CA LEU A 275 -5.41 2.78 -8.81
C LEU A 275 -4.41 1.66 -8.57
N PHE A 276 -4.91 0.50 -8.20
CA PHE A 276 -4.15 -0.73 -8.13
C PHE A 276 -4.54 -1.62 -9.31
N ASP A 277 -3.56 -2.34 -9.83
CA ASP A 277 -3.76 -3.30 -10.91
C ASP A 277 -2.98 -4.58 -10.58
N TRP A 278 -3.69 -5.71 -10.48
CA TRP A 278 -3.02 -6.98 -10.23
C TRP A 278 -2.67 -7.67 -11.54
N GLN A 279 -1.41 -8.16 -11.61
CA GLN A 279 -0.90 -8.83 -12.79
C GLN A 279 -0.13 -10.11 -12.42
N PRO A 280 -0.20 -11.17 -13.27
CA PRO A 280 0.43 -12.46 -12.99
C PRO A 280 1.95 -12.46 -13.14
N SER A 281 2.54 -11.35 -13.58
CA SER A 281 3.97 -11.19 -13.80
C SER A 281 4.41 -9.73 -13.69
N ARG A 282 5.73 -9.49 -13.82
CA ARG A 282 6.32 -8.15 -13.88
C ARG A 282 6.69 -7.76 -15.33
N HIS A 283 5.95 -8.29 -16.32
CA HIS A 283 6.23 -8.05 -17.73
C HIS A 283 5.81 -6.64 -18.19
N SER A 284 6.49 -6.11 -19.21
CA SER A 284 6.24 -4.75 -19.74
C SER A 284 4.87 -4.55 -20.38
N ASP A 285 4.19 -5.63 -20.77
CA ASP A 285 2.86 -5.55 -21.37
C ASP A 285 1.80 -5.03 -20.41
N HIS A 286 1.97 -5.29 -19.10
CA HIS A 286 1.01 -4.86 -18.10
C HIS A 286 0.96 -3.33 -17.95
N PRO A 287 2.04 -2.63 -17.63
CA PRO A 287 2.01 -1.17 -17.61
C PRO A 287 1.79 -0.56 -19.01
N ARG A 288 2.13 -1.26 -20.09
CA ARG A 288 1.82 -0.81 -21.47
C ARG A 288 0.31 -0.74 -21.69
N GLU A 289 -0.42 -1.79 -21.32
CA GLU A 289 -1.88 -1.80 -21.45
C GLU A 289 -2.54 -0.82 -20.49
N PHE A 290 -2.10 -0.78 -19.23
CA PHE A 290 -2.64 0.15 -18.24
C PHE A 290 -2.47 1.62 -18.66
N LEU A 291 -1.34 2.00 -19.24
CA LEU A 291 -1.02 3.38 -19.66
C LEU A 291 -1.29 3.64 -21.15
N LYS A 292 -2.05 2.79 -21.81
CA LYS A 292 -2.22 2.76 -23.26
C LYS A 292 -2.58 4.11 -23.88
N THR A 293 -3.52 4.82 -23.28
CA THR A 293 -3.99 6.13 -23.77
C THR A 293 -3.47 7.31 -22.95
N PHE A 294 -2.72 7.06 -21.88
CA PHE A 294 -2.12 8.12 -21.08
C PHE A 294 -1.03 8.86 -21.90
N SER A 295 -1.06 10.19 -21.87
CA SER A 295 -0.04 11.06 -22.44
C SER A 295 0.48 12.02 -21.38
N GLY A 296 1.76 11.88 -21.01
CA GLY A 296 2.35 12.67 -19.93
C GLY A 296 3.64 12.08 -19.37
N THR A 297 3.92 12.33 -18.11
CA THR A 297 5.12 11.84 -17.43
C THR A 297 4.77 10.79 -16.37
N VAL A 298 5.46 9.64 -16.38
CA VAL A 298 5.38 8.63 -15.32
C VAL A 298 6.62 8.74 -14.45
N VAL A 299 6.43 8.91 -13.14
CA VAL A 299 7.51 8.95 -12.13
C VAL A 299 7.69 7.57 -11.52
N THR A 300 8.91 7.04 -11.56
CA THR A 300 9.21 5.67 -11.10
C THR A 300 10.52 5.57 -10.33
N ASP A 301 10.78 4.41 -9.74
CA ASP A 301 12.02 4.07 -9.05
C ASP A 301 13.22 3.74 -9.97
N GLY A 302 13.04 3.84 -11.30
CA GLY A 302 14.05 3.48 -12.30
C GLY A 302 13.87 2.07 -12.86
N TYR A 303 12.69 1.46 -12.69
CA TYR A 303 12.42 0.15 -13.29
C TYR A 303 12.43 0.21 -14.82
N GLN A 304 13.28 -0.60 -15.46
CA GLN A 304 13.58 -0.56 -16.90
C GLN A 304 12.36 -0.74 -17.81
N VAL A 305 11.29 -1.34 -17.31
CA VAL A 305 10.04 -1.53 -18.06
C VAL A 305 9.46 -0.20 -18.52
N TYR A 306 9.46 0.81 -17.65
CA TYR A 306 8.96 2.15 -18.01
C TYR A 306 9.89 2.86 -18.98
N HIS A 307 11.21 2.67 -18.88
CA HIS A 307 12.18 3.19 -19.85
C HIS A 307 11.94 2.63 -21.25
N LYS A 308 11.60 1.32 -21.33
CA LYS A 308 11.23 0.69 -22.60
C LYS A 308 9.97 1.34 -23.20
N LEU A 309 8.93 1.54 -22.38
CA LEU A 309 7.69 2.19 -22.81
C LEU A 309 7.91 3.63 -23.31
N ALA A 310 8.75 4.42 -22.64
CA ALA A 310 9.09 5.77 -23.07
C ALA A 310 9.85 5.80 -24.42
N LYS A 311 10.65 4.77 -24.71
CA LYS A 311 11.32 4.64 -26.01
C LYS A 311 10.37 4.24 -27.14
N GLU A 312 9.31 3.49 -26.82
CA GLU A 312 8.28 3.08 -27.78
C GLU A 312 7.28 4.20 -28.10
N ARG A 313 7.10 5.19 -27.18
CA ARG A 313 6.05 6.20 -27.25
C ARG A 313 6.61 7.61 -27.02
N ARG A 314 6.42 8.50 -28.02
CA ARG A 314 6.89 9.90 -27.94
C ARG A 314 6.07 10.77 -26.97
N ASP A 315 4.83 10.40 -26.71
CA ASP A 315 3.88 11.11 -25.84
C ASP A 315 4.00 10.68 -24.37
N LEU A 316 4.86 9.68 -24.07
CA LEU A 316 5.12 9.19 -22.73
C LEU A 316 6.56 9.51 -22.32
N LYS A 317 6.73 10.24 -21.21
CA LYS A 317 8.02 10.50 -20.59
C LYS A 317 8.14 9.71 -19.29
N VAL A 318 9.37 9.38 -18.90
CA VAL A 318 9.67 8.76 -17.60
C VAL A 318 10.58 9.68 -16.81
N ALA A 319 10.22 9.95 -15.56
CA ALA A 319 11.05 10.67 -14.61
C ALA A 319 11.54 9.71 -13.52
N GLY A 320 12.82 9.82 -13.19
CA GLY A 320 13.46 9.03 -12.13
C GLY A 320 13.27 9.64 -10.74
N CYS A 321 13.40 8.81 -9.72
CA CYS A 321 13.28 9.20 -8.32
C CYS A 321 14.64 9.52 -7.69
N TRP A 322 14.88 10.76 -7.28
CA TRP A 322 16.11 11.17 -6.61
C TRP A 322 16.29 10.56 -5.22
N ILE A 323 15.22 10.19 -4.55
CA ILE A 323 15.31 9.45 -3.27
C ILE A 323 15.96 8.08 -3.49
N HIS A 324 15.60 7.38 -4.58
CA HIS A 324 16.23 6.11 -4.92
C HIS A 324 17.71 6.26 -5.30
N ALA A 325 18.08 7.34 -5.97
CA ALA A 325 19.48 7.66 -6.22
C ALA A 325 20.27 7.97 -4.93
N ARG A 326 19.63 8.62 -3.94
CA ARG A 326 20.24 8.99 -2.66
C ARG A 326 20.31 7.84 -1.65
N ARG A 327 19.33 6.93 -1.65
CA ARG A 327 19.14 5.88 -0.64
C ARG A 327 20.38 5.02 -0.41
N PRO A 328 21.09 4.49 -1.43
CA PRO A 328 22.27 3.64 -1.21
C PRO A 328 23.41 4.37 -0.47
N PHE A 329 23.59 5.67 -0.70
CA PHE A 329 24.58 6.47 0.01
C PHE A 329 24.17 6.68 1.47
N ALA A 330 22.89 6.95 1.74
CA ALA A 330 22.36 7.08 3.10
C ALA A 330 22.49 5.76 3.88
N GLU A 331 22.21 4.63 3.26
CA GLU A 331 22.36 3.30 3.86
C GLU A 331 23.83 2.97 4.17
N PHE A 332 24.76 3.33 3.29
CA PHE A 332 26.19 3.17 3.54
C PHE A 332 26.64 4.03 4.75
N ILE A 333 26.26 5.32 4.78
CA ILE A 333 26.58 6.23 5.90
C ILE A 333 26.05 5.66 7.22
N LYS A 334 24.82 5.14 7.21
CA LYS A 334 24.21 4.51 8.39
C LYS A 334 24.96 3.24 8.82
N SER A 335 25.48 2.46 7.89
CA SER A 335 26.17 1.18 8.19
C SER A 335 27.55 1.37 8.80
N VAL A 336 28.28 2.43 8.39
CA VAL A 336 29.64 2.70 8.90
C VAL A 336 29.67 3.74 10.03
N GLY A 337 28.55 4.42 10.29
CA GLY A 337 28.44 5.52 11.24
C GLY A 337 28.80 6.89 10.63
N GLN A 338 28.19 7.96 11.15
CA GLN A 338 28.34 9.31 10.58
C GLN A 338 29.78 9.82 10.63
N ASP A 339 30.50 9.58 11.73
CA ASP A 339 31.88 10.05 11.90
C ASP A 339 32.84 9.34 10.93
N THR A 340 32.69 8.03 10.75
CA THR A 340 33.50 7.24 9.81
C THR A 340 33.18 7.60 8.35
N ALA A 341 31.94 7.96 8.06
CA ALA A 341 31.50 8.36 6.72
C ALA A 341 31.99 9.76 6.32
N LYS A 342 32.46 10.57 7.28
CA LYS A 342 32.87 11.97 7.04
C LYS A 342 33.98 12.05 6.01
N GLY A 343 33.77 12.87 4.97
CA GLY A 343 34.71 13.02 3.84
C GLY A 343 34.70 11.85 2.85
N SER A 344 33.81 10.88 3.00
CA SER A 344 33.68 9.77 2.04
C SER A 344 32.86 10.20 0.80
N ILE A 345 33.08 9.47 -0.32
CA ILE A 345 32.30 9.64 -1.55
C ILE A 345 30.78 9.51 -1.27
N ALA A 346 30.39 8.63 -0.35
CA ALA A 346 28.98 8.47 0.02
C ALA A 346 28.41 9.73 0.69
N GLN A 347 29.18 10.36 1.58
CA GLN A 347 28.76 11.61 2.25
C GLN A 347 28.72 12.77 1.25
N GLU A 348 29.68 12.88 0.33
CA GLU A 348 29.67 13.90 -0.72
C GLU A 348 28.42 13.75 -1.61
N ALA A 349 28.15 12.54 -2.14
CA ALA A 349 26.96 12.25 -2.95
C ALA A 349 25.65 12.56 -2.21
N TYR A 350 25.54 12.10 -0.97
CA TYR A 350 24.37 12.31 -0.13
C TYR A 350 24.10 13.80 0.09
N SER A 351 25.16 14.58 0.36
CA SER A 351 25.04 16.03 0.60
C SER A 351 24.62 16.77 -0.67
N MET A 352 25.24 16.48 -1.83
CA MET A 352 24.90 17.11 -3.10
C MET A 352 23.44 16.85 -3.50
N ILE A 353 22.99 15.60 -3.42
CA ILE A 353 21.60 15.24 -3.74
C ILE A 353 20.63 15.89 -2.75
N THR A 354 20.97 15.89 -1.46
CA THR A 354 20.12 16.49 -0.42
C THR A 354 19.98 18.00 -0.62
N GLU A 355 21.05 18.69 -1.00
CA GLU A 355 21.04 20.12 -1.33
C GLU A 355 20.11 20.41 -2.51
N ILE A 356 20.25 19.66 -3.62
CA ILE A 356 19.39 19.82 -4.80
C ILE A 356 17.91 19.62 -4.42
N MET A 357 17.59 18.57 -3.66
CA MET A 357 16.22 18.30 -3.20
C MET A 357 15.69 19.38 -2.27
N HIS A 358 16.53 19.87 -1.34
CA HIS A 358 16.13 20.94 -0.42
C HIS A 358 15.81 22.23 -1.16
N MET A 359 16.62 22.58 -2.14
CA MET A 359 16.37 23.76 -2.97
C MET A 359 15.09 23.61 -3.79
N ASP A 360 14.82 22.44 -4.38
CA ASP A 360 13.57 22.20 -5.12
C ASP A 360 12.33 22.37 -4.25
N ASN A 361 12.39 21.92 -3.00
CA ASN A 361 11.29 22.07 -2.04
C ASN A 361 10.94 23.53 -1.76
N THR A 362 11.90 24.47 -1.90
CA THR A 362 11.62 25.92 -1.74
C THR A 362 10.75 26.47 -2.87
N PHE A 363 10.58 25.73 -3.95
CA PHE A 363 9.76 26.09 -5.11
C PHE A 363 8.35 25.49 -5.06
N ASP A 364 7.96 24.81 -3.99
CA ASP A 364 6.69 24.08 -3.91
C ASP A 364 5.45 24.98 -4.03
N ASP A 365 5.53 26.19 -3.53
CA ASP A 365 4.42 27.16 -3.58
C ASP A 365 4.36 27.95 -4.90
N LEU A 366 5.36 27.81 -5.78
CA LEU A 366 5.40 28.48 -7.07
C LEU A 366 4.44 27.86 -8.08
N SER A 367 4.00 28.66 -9.05
CA SER A 367 3.28 28.15 -10.22
C SER A 367 4.16 27.17 -11.01
N VAL A 368 3.54 26.28 -11.77
CA VAL A 368 4.24 25.28 -12.60
C VAL A 368 5.27 25.95 -13.53
N THR A 369 4.89 27.06 -14.13
CA THR A 369 5.77 27.81 -15.04
C THR A 369 6.94 28.44 -14.31
N GLU A 370 6.69 29.06 -13.18
CA GLU A 370 7.74 29.69 -12.38
C GLU A 370 8.68 28.65 -11.76
N ARG A 371 8.13 27.53 -11.24
CA ARG A 371 8.92 26.41 -10.75
C ARG A 371 9.87 25.86 -11.83
N LYS A 372 9.39 25.66 -13.06
CA LYS A 372 10.24 25.25 -14.18
C LYS A 372 11.38 26.27 -14.41
N LYS A 373 11.06 27.57 -14.42
CA LYS A 373 12.05 28.63 -14.62
C LYS A 373 13.11 28.64 -13.51
N GLN A 374 12.70 28.54 -12.24
CA GLN A 374 13.63 28.50 -11.10
C GLN A 374 14.51 27.25 -11.14
N ARG A 375 13.97 26.09 -11.48
CA ARG A 375 14.75 24.87 -11.67
C ARG A 375 15.83 25.02 -12.74
N GLN A 376 15.51 25.66 -13.86
CA GLN A 376 16.45 25.92 -14.94
C GLN A 376 17.53 26.93 -14.55
N LEU A 377 17.18 27.96 -13.78
CA LEU A 377 18.13 29.00 -13.37
C LEU A 377 19.07 28.54 -12.26
N VAL A 378 18.56 27.74 -11.30
CA VAL A 378 19.28 27.49 -10.04
C VAL A 378 19.74 26.03 -9.94
N LEU A 379 18.92 25.07 -10.37
CA LEU A 379 19.23 23.65 -10.16
C LEU A 379 19.97 23.01 -11.34
N TYR A 380 19.87 23.58 -12.54
CA TYR A 380 20.49 22.99 -13.72
C TYR A 380 22.00 22.80 -13.53
N GLU A 381 22.73 23.83 -13.12
CA GLU A 381 24.18 23.78 -12.88
C GLU A 381 24.55 22.82 -11.74
N LYS A 382 23.73 22.76 -10.68
CA LYS A 382 23.98 21.84 -9.55
C LYS A 382 23.80 20.38 -9.96
N VAL A 383 22.79 20.09 -10.78
CA VAL A 383 22.55 18.76 -11.33
C VAL A 383 23.68 18.37 -12.28
N ASP A 384 24.15 19.29 -13.13
CA ASP A 384 25.31 19.06 -13.99
C ASP A 384 26.57 18.78 -13.18
N ALA A 385 26.82 19.56 -12.14
CA ALA A 385 27.96 19.37 -11.24
C ALA A 385 27.90 18.00 -10.55
N TYR A 386 26.73 17.57 -10.08
CA TYR A 386 26.56 16.25 -9.50
C TYR A 386 26.90 15.12 -10.48
N PHE A 387 26.39 15.15 -11.70
CA PHE A 387 26.68 14.09 -12.66
C PHE A 387 28.11 14.08 -13.18
N ALA A 388 28.73 15.24 -13.36
CA ALA A 388 30.14 15.37 -13.67
C ALA A 388 31.02 14.77 -12.55
N TRP A 389 30.74 15.14 -11.31
CA TRP A 389 31.39 14.60 -10.13
C TRP A 389 31.17 13.08 -9.99
N ALA A 390 29.93 12.57 -10.18
CA ALA A 390 29.62 11.15 -10.07
C ALA A 390 30.40 10.31 -11.10
N LYS A 391 30.48 10.77 -12.36
CA LYS A 391 31.27 10.14 -13.42
C LYS A 391 32.76 10.13 -13.11
N GLN A 392 33.31 11.25 -12.60
CA GLN A 392 34.69 11.34 -12.18
C GLN A 392 35.00 10.37 -11.02
N LYS A 393 34.18 10.35 -9.97
CA LYS A 393 34.38 9.46 -8.81
C LYS A 393 34.24 7.98 -9.21
N TYR A 394 33.30 7.65 -10.09
CA TYR A 394 33.10 6.29 -10.56
C TYR A 394 34.34 5.73 -11.28
N SER A 395 35.08 6.55 -12.05
CA SER A 395 36.32 6.14 -12.70
C SER A 395 37.49 5.87 -11.73
N GLN A 396 37.36 6.30 -10.47
CA GLN A 396 38.43 6.22 -9.44
C GLN A 396 38.19 5.11 -8.40
N ILE A 397 37.06 4.38 -8.47
CA ILE A 397 36.69 3.38 -7.46
C ILE A 397 36.41 2.01 -8.06
N THR A 398 36.41 1.00 -7.20
CA THR A 398 36.04 -0.36 -7.58
C THR A 398 34.52 -0.40 -7.95
N HIS A 399 34.22 -0.70 -9.20
CA HIS A 399 32.86 -0.69 -9.77
C HIS A 399 31.87 -1.62 -9.05
N ASN A 400 32.34 -2.78 -8.56
CA ASN A 400 31.51 -3.75 -7.84
C ASN A 400 31.30 -3.41 -6.35
N SER A 401 31.94 -2.35 -5.83
CA SER A 401 31.71 -1.88 -4.46
C SER A 401 30.28 -1.35 -4.30
N THR A 402 29.81 -1.27 -3.04
CA THR A 402 28.48 -0.70 -2.73
C THR A 402 28.33 0.73 -3.29
N ILE A 403 29.38 1.56 -3.13
CA ILE A 403 29.38 2.94 -3.63
C ILE A 403 29.50 2.96 -5.16
N GLY A 404 30.29 2.07 -5.77
CA GLY A 404 30.38 1.95 -7.23
C GLY A 404 29.03 1.60 -7.86
N LYS A 405 28.28 0.67 -7.26
CA LYS A 405 26.91 0.34 -7.69
C LYS A 405 25.94 1.50 -7.52
N ALA A 406 26.08 2.30 -6.46
CA ALA A 406 25.25 3.49 -6.23
C ALA A 406 25.54 4.58 -7.27
N LEU A 407 26.81 4.83 -7.58
CA LEU A 407 27.19 5.82 -8.60
C LEU A 407 26.74 5.39 -9.99
N VAL A 408 26.95 4.12 -10.38
CA VAL A 408 26.53 3.62 -11.70
C VAL A 408 25.00 3.67 -11.85
N TYR A 409 24.24 3.40 -10.78
CA TYR A 409 22.80 3.59 -10.80
C TYR A 409 22.45 5.05 -11.14
N SER A 410 23.01 6.03 -10.42
CA SER A 410 22.77 7.45 -10.68
C SER A 410 23.14 7.84 -12.13
N ILE A 411 24.31 7.41 -12.60
CA ILE A 411 24.79 7.71 -13.96
C ILE A 411 23.85 7.11 -15.03
N ASN A 412 23.42 5.86 -14.86
CA ASN A 412 22.50 5.21 -15.79
C ASN A 412 21.09 5.81 -15.77
N GLN A 413 20.71 6.45 -14.66
CA GLN A 413 19.42 7.12 -14.51
C GLN A 413 19.47 8.62 -14.85
N GLU A 414 20.60 9.17 -15.28
CA GLU A 414 20.80 10.61 -15.50
C GLU A 414 19.72 11.21 -16.40
N GLU A 415 19.40 10.58 -17.54
CA GLU A 415 18.37 11.06 -18.47
C GLU A 415 17.01 11.24 -17.77
N TYR A 416 16.62 10.26 -16.96
CA TYR A 416 15.34 10.23 -16.24
C TYR A 416 15.33 11.14 -15.02
N LEU A 417 16.44 11.23 -14.30
CA LEU A 417 16.59 12.12 -13.14
C LEU A 417 16.59 13.60 -13.53
N ARG A 418 16.93 13.94 -14.77
CA ARG A 418 16.90 15.32 -15.29
C ARG A 418 15.52 15.80 -15.74
N VAL A 419 14.54 14.92 -15.91
CA VAL A 419 13.22 15.26 -16.50
C VAL A 419 12.51 16.37 -15.71
N PHE A 420 12.63 16.38 -14.37
CA PHE A 420 12.00 17.38 -13.51
C PHE A 420 12.46 18.83 -13.81
N LEU A 421 13.67 19.02 -14.35
CA LEU A 421 14.18 20.34 -14.76
C LEU A 421 13.40 20.94 -15.92
N SER A 422 12.81 20.08 -16.77
CA SER A 422 12.11 20.51 -17.98
C SER A 422 10.61 20.76 -17.77
N ASP A 423 10.03 20.27 -16.66
CA ASP A 423 8.59 20.38 -16.38
C ASP A 423 8.33 20.63 -14.88
N GLY A 424 7.74 21.77 -14.55
CA GLY A 424 7.37 22.13 -13.18
C GLY A 424 6.30 21.24 -12.54
N ASN A 425 5.57 20.43 -13.32
CA ASN A 425 4.64 19.43 -12.80
C ASN A 425 5.34 18.21 -12.24
N VAL A 426 6.54 17.87 -12.72
CA VAL A 426 7.24 16.63 -12.37
C VAL A 426 7.95 16.82 -11.03
N PRO A 427 7.67 15.98 -10.00
CA PRO A 427 8.40 16.00 -8.73
C PRO A 427 9.76 15.31 -8.86
N MET A 428 10.63 15.54 -7.88
CA MET A 428 11.92 14.86 -7.80
C MET A 428 11.83 13.44 -7.24
N ASP A 429 10.72 13.05 -6.64
CA ASP A 429 10.58 11.76 -5.95
C ASP A 429 9.32 11.01 -6.34
N ASN A 430 9.29 9.72 -5.99
CA ASN A 430 8.15 8.83 -6.19
C ASN A 430 7.37 8.55 -4.90
N ASN A 431 7.45 9.42 -3.89
CA ASN A 431 6.81 9.24 -2.59
C ASN A 431 5.30 9.01 -2.68
N TYR A 432 4.63 9.61 -3.68
CA TYR A 432 3.18 9.43 -3.88
C TYR A 432 2.81 7.96 -4.14
N ALA A 433 3.57 7.25 -5.00
CA ALA A 433 3.34 5.82 -5.24
C ALA A 433 3.77 4.97 -4.04
N GLU A 434 4.93 5.28 -3.41
CA GLU A 434 5.41 4.58 -2.22
C GLU A 434 4.42 4.66 -1.05
N GLN A 435 3.80 5.82 -0.83
CA GLN A 435 2.76 6.00 0.18
C GLN A 435 1.47 5.27 -0.20
N ALA A 436 1.09 5.30 -1.48
CA ALA A 436 -0.12 4.65 -1.96
C ALA A 436 -0.06 3.12 -1.84
N ILE A 437 1.11 2.50 -2.11
CA ILE A 437 1.26 1.04 -2.04
C ILE A 437 1.40 0.52 -0.60
N ARG A 438 1.74 1.38 0.36
CA ARG A 438 2.00 1.00 1.76
C ARG A 438 0.82 0.31 2.45
N PRO A 439 -0.45 0.79 2.34
CA PRO A 439 -1.61 0.09 2.93
C PRO A 439 -1.76 -1.34 2.43
N PHE A 440 -1.56 -1.57 1.13
CA PHE A 440 -1.54 -2.92 0.55
C PHE A 440 -0.43 -3.78 1.14
N THR A 441 0.80 -3.26 1.26
CA THR A 441 1.93 -4.02 1.80
C THR A 441 1.76 -4.37 3.28
N ILE A 442 1.10 -3.51 4.07
CA ILE A 442 0.72 -3.78 5.46
C ILE A 442 -0.36 -4.86 5.51
N GLY A 443 -1.44 -4.70 4.73
CA GLY A 443 -2.53 -5.68 4.65
C GLY A 443 -2.02 -7.06 4.23
N ARG A 444 -1.12 -7.11 3.23
CA ARG A 444 -0.48 -8.34 2.76
C ARG A 444 0.24 -9.11 3.87
N LYS A 445 0.86 -8.44 4.84
CA LYS A 445 1.48 -9.10 5.99
C LYS A 445 0.45 -9.81 6.87
N ASN A 446 -0.79 -9.33 6.91
CA ASN A 446 -1.87 -9.92 7.71
C ASN A 446 -2.56 -11.10 6.99
N PHE A 447 -2.86 -10.98 5.69
CA PHE A 447 -3.54 -12.06 4.94
C PHE A 447 -2.57 -13.00 4.22
N VAL A 448 -1.27 -12.67 4.15
CA VAL A 448 -0.14 -13.47 3.62
C VAL A 448 -0.28 -13.83 2.12
N MET A 449 -1.45 -14.32 1.69
CA MET A 449 -1.70 -14.77 0.32
C MET A 449 -3.13 -14.48 -0.12
N ILE A 450 -3.35 -14.47 -1.42
CA ILE A 450 -4.66 -14.41 -2.07
C ILE A 450 -4.90 -15.75 -2.76
N GLU A 451 -6.10 -16.30 -2.63
CA GLU A 451 -6.36 -17.66 -3.09
C GLU A 451 -6.44 -17.77 -4.61
N SER A 452 -7.04 -16.78 -5.28
CA SER A 452 -7.34 -16.84 -6.73
C SER A 452 -7.06 -15.54 -7.46
N SER A 453 -6.92 -15.63 -8.80
CA SER A 453 -6.83 -14.48 -9.70
C SER A 453 -8.02 -13.51 -9.53
N ASN A 454 -9.25 -14.04 -9.40
CA ASN A 454 -10.44 -13.20 -9.18
C ASN A 454 -10.37 -12.44 -7.86
N GLY A 455 -9.91 -13.11 -6.77
CA GLY A 455 -9.67 -12.45 -5.49
C GLY A 455 -8.58 -11.37 -5.57
N ALA A 456 -7.57 -11.55 -6.41
CA ALA A 456 -6.51 -10.57 -6.61
C ALA A 456 -6.99 -9.36 -7.42
N LYS A 457 -7.75 -9.57 -8.49
CA LYS A 457 -8.41 -8.49 -9.26
C LYS A 457 -9.39 -7.70 -8.39
N ALA A 458 -10.25 -8.40 -7.62
CA ALA A 458 -11.14 -7.77 -6.67
C ALA A 458 -10.36 -6.93 -5.63
N SER A 459 -9.22 -7.44 -5.14
CA SER A 459 -8.38 -6.69 -4.22
C SER A 459 -7.79 -5.43 -4.85
N ALA A 460 -7.41 -5.46 -6.12
CA ALA A 460 -6.94 -4.29 -6.86
C ALA A 460 -8.04 -3.21 -6.92
N ILE A 461 -9.25 -3.57 -7.34
CA ILE A 461 -10.40 -2.66 -7.39
C ILE A 461 -10.67 -2.06 -6.00
N LEU A 462 -10.76 -2.90 -4.97
CA LEU A 462 -11.13 -2.45 -3.63
C LEU A 462 -10.07 -1.57 -2.97
N TYR A 463 -8.78 -1.89 -3.11
CA TYR A 463 -7.71 -0.99 -2.65
C TYR A 463 -7.73 0.33 -3.41
N SER A 464 -8.03 0.32 -4.71
CA SER A 464 -8.17 1.56 -5.50
C SER A 464 -9.25 2.47 -4.95
N LEU A 465 -10.44 1.94 -4.70
CA LEU A 465 -11.55 2.71 -4.18
C LEU A 465 -11.29 3.18 -2.75
N VAL A 466 -10.72 2.33 -1.88
CA VAL A 466 -10.36 2.71 -0.50
C VAL A 466 -9.35 3.85 -0.48
N GLU A 467 -8.25 3.72 -1.23
CA GLU A 467 -7.18 4.72 -1.17
C GLU A 467 -7.57 6.02 -1.91
N THR A 468 -8.37 5.92 -2.98
CA THR A 468 -8.94 7.12 -3.62
C THR A 468 -9.94 7.82 -2.70
N ALA A 469 -10.83 7.10 -2.02
CA ALA A 469 -11.76 7.68 -1.06
C ALA A 469 -11.04 8.38 0.10
N LYS A 470 -10.04 7.73 0.70
CA LYS A 470 -9.21 8.33 1.77
C LYS A 470 -8.49 9.59 1.31
N ALA A 471 -7.91 9.56 0.10
CA ALA A 471 -7.21 10.71 -0.46
C ALA A 471 -8.14 11.91 -0.71
N ASN A 472 -9.44 11.66 -0.94
CA ASN A 472 -10.49 12.67 -1.09
C ASN A 472 -11.25 12.96 0.20
N LEU A 473 -10.74 12.52 1.37
CA LEU A 473 -11.35 12.76 2.69
C LEU A 473 -12.76 12.17 2.84
N ILE A 474 -12.99 11.00 2.26
CA ILE A 474 -14.25 10.27 2.33
C ILE A 474 -14.18 9.16 3.38
N ASN A 475 -15.28 8.96 4.13
CA ASN A 475 -15.46 7.81 5.00
C ASN A 475 -15.66 6.55 4.14
N THR A 476 -14.75 5.61 4.22
CA THR A 476 -14.73 4.42 3.35
C THR A 476 -15.92 3.49 3.59
N PHE A 477 -16.38 3.33 4.84
CA PHE A 477 -17.57 2.51 5.13
C PHE A 477 -18.82 3.10 4.50
N GLU A 478 -19.09 4.39 4.76
CA GLU A 478 -20.27 5.09 4.20
C GLU A 478 -20.23 5.09 2.67
N TYR A 479 -19.05 5.26 2.10
CA TYR A 479 -18.86 5.24 0.65
C TYR A 479 -19.20 3.88 0.05
N PHE A 480 -18.68 2.78 0.58
CA PHE A 480 -19.04 1.45 0.08
C PHE A 480 -20.51 1.13 0.29
N ASN A 481 -21.08 1.55 1.42
CA ASN A 481 -22.50 1.38 1.67
C ASN A 481 -23.34 2.13 0.62
N LEU A 482 -23.00 3.37 0.32
CA LEU A 482 -23.63 4.16 -0.74
C LEU A 482 -23.50 3.48 -2.10
N LEU A 483 -22.29 3.10 -2.51
CA LEU A 483 -22.06 2.45 -3.81
C LEU A 483 -22.85 1.15 -3.96
N LEU A 484 -22.83 0.30 -2.94
CA LEU A 484 -23.54 -0.99 -2.96
C LEU A 484 -25.06 -0.86 -2.81
N THR A 485 -25.56 0.28 -2.37
CA THR A 485 -26.99 0.61 -2.36
C THR A 485 -27.45 1.12 -3.71
N GLU A 486 -26.70 2.06 -4.30
CA GLU A 486 -27.13 2.77 -5.51
C GLU A 486 -26.86 1.97 -6.79
N ILE A 487 -25.63 1.47 -6.99
CA ILE A 487 -25.26 0.85 -8.26
C ILE A 487 -26.21 -0.30 -8.66
N PRO A 488 -26.59 -1.23 -7.75
CA PRO A 488 -27.52 -2.30 -8.09
C PRO A 488 -28.88 -1.84 -8.63
N GLN A 489 -29.33 -0.63 -8.25
CA GLN A 489 -30.61 -0.07 -8.73
C GLN A 489 -30.54 0.40 -10.18
N HIS A 490 -29.33 0.75 -10.65
CA HIS A 490 -29.03 1.31 -11.98
C HIS A 490 -28.46 0.29 -12.99
N MET A 491 -28.34 -1.00 -12.61
CA MET A 491 -27.74 -2.01 -13.49
C MET A 491 -28.52 -2.29 -14.79
N ASP A 492 -29.79 -1.89 -14.86
CA ASP A 492 -30.62 -2.00 -16.06
C ASP A 492 -30.60 -0.71 -16.91
N ASP A 493 -29.95 0.35 -16.44
CA ASP A 493 -29.86 1.62 -17.13
C ASP A 493 -28.92 1.52 -18.33
N LYS A 494 -29.32 2.11 -19.46
CA LYS A 494 -28.47 2.19 -20.64
C LYS A 494 -27.38 3.27 -20.53
N ASP A 495 -27.57 4.21 -19.62
CA ASP A 495 -26.71 5.37 -19.42
C ASP A 495 -26.01 5.27 -18.06
N LEU A 496 -24.70 5.25 -18.10
CA LEU A 496 -23.85 5.13 -16.91
C LEU A 496 -23.41 6.49 -16.32
N ARG A 497 -24.00 7.61 -16.75
CA ARG A 497 -23.63 8.96 -16.25
C ARG A 497 -23.87 9.12 -14.75
N PHE A 498 -24.78 8.34 -14.16
CA PHE A 498 -24.97 8.32 -12.70
C PHE A 498 -23.68 7.99 -11.92
N ILE A 499 -22.69 7.32 -12.56
CA ILE A 499 -21.40 6.98 -11.94
C ILE A 499 -20.62 8.24 -11.57
N ASP A 500 -20.74 9.33 -12.33
CA ASP A 500 -20.03 10.57 -12.04
C ASP A 500 -20.54 11.21 -10.72
N ASP A 501 -21.81 11.02 -10.37
CA ASP A 501 -22.38 11.45 -9.07
C ASP A 501 -21.91 10.58 -7.89
N LEU A 502 -21.32 9.42 -8.17
CA LEU A 502 -20.78 8.50 -7.17
C LEU A 502 -19.24 8.58 -7.03
N LEU A 503 -18.59 9.47 -7.77
CA LEU A 503 -17.15 9.68 -7.62
C LEU A 503 -16.84 10.35 -6.27
N PRO A 504 -15.66 10.04 -5.64
CA PRO A 504 -15.35 10.51 -4.29
C PRO A 504 -15.37 12.02 -4.08
N TRP A 505 -15.22 12.81 -5.14
CA TRP A 505 -15.27 14.29 -5.10
C TRP A 505 -16.60 14.88 -5.54
N SER A 506 -17.57 14.06 -5.89
CA SER A 506 -18.89 14.55 -6.26
C SER A 506 -19.56 15.26 -5.07
N PRO A 507 -20.41 16.29 -5.30
CA PRO A 507 -21.11 16.98 -4.22
C PRO A 507 -21.96 16.05 -3.35
N ARG A 508 -22.55 15.01 -3.98
CA ARG A 508 -23.34 13.99 -3.28
C ARG A 508 -22.48 13.20 -2.31
N VAL A 509 -21.39 12.60 -2.77
CA VAL A 509 -20.51 11.77 -1.94
C VAL A 509 -19.84 12.59 -0.83
N GLN A 510 -19.40 13.81 -1.13
CA GLN A 510 -18.83 14.73 -0.13
C GLN A 510 -19.81 15.07 0.99
N LYS A 511 -21.11 15.13 0.68
CA LYS A 511 -22.19 15.42 1.64
C LYS A 511 -22.59 14.18 2.44
N GLU A 512 -22.74 13.02 1.78
CA GLU A 512 -23.28 11.80 2.39
C GLU A 512 -22.19 10.97 3.10
N CYS A 513 -20.93 11.03 2.64
CA CYS A 513 -19.85 10.21 3.14
C CYS A 513 -18.63 10.99 3.66
N PRO A 514 -18.79 12.14 4.36
CA PRO A 514 -17.63 12.94 4.75
C PRO A 514 -16.75 12.21 5.77
N SER A 515 -15.44 12.25 5.56
CA SER A 515 -14.52 11.86 6.64
C SER A 515 -14.54 12.92 7.74
N ARG A 516 -14.65 12.47 8.99
CA ARG A 516 -14.49 13.34 10.16
C ARG A 516 -13.02 13.69 10.44
N TYR A 517 -12.10 13.06 9.73
CA TYR A 517 -10.68 13.35 9.83
C TYR A 517 -10.38 14.69 9.15
N LYS A 518 -10.04 15.70 9.94
CA LYS A 518 -9.52 16.97 9.43
C LYS A 518 -8.01 16.88 9.40
N LYS A 519 -7.40 17.00 8.22
CA LYS A 519 -5.95 17.18 8.11
C LYS A 519 -5.59 18.47 8.87
N SER A 520 -4.85 18.33 9.97
CA SER A 520 -4.30 19.48 10.73
C SER A 520 -3.20 20.13 9.94
#